data_5ef6c46c44fc382541f71cd1cc3911ff
#
_entry.id   5ef6c46c44fc382541f71cd1cc3911ff
#
_cell.length_a   1.000
_cell.length_b   1.000
_cell.length_c   1.000
_cell.angle_alpha   90.00
_cell.angle_beta   90.00
_cell.angle_gamma   90.00
#
_symmetry.space_group_name_H-M   'P 1'
#
loop_
_entity.id
_entity.type
_entity.pdbx_description
1 polymer ?
#
loop_
_entity_poly.entity_id
_entity_poly.type
_entity_poly.pdbx_seq_one_letter_code
_entity_poly.pdbx_strand_id
1 'polypeptide(L)'
;HSLDWSGIMAPGGAWSALVRVGSDPGMVARHCSGVAYLSAPYADQVQARRKWLIERSTMVSVLASREILRLTLARVSAICPTVMRAEAMHAVGTVDGAEVDPLDHDFWAAWSAPFLVTAKILVVPAIRGWQRCPMVARDVQWALDHNVPVHLYAGLPA
;
A
#
# COMPACT_ATOMS: atom_id res chain seq x y z
N HIS A 1 -11.79 -9.35 -7.11
CA HIS A 1 -11.91 -8.19 -8.01
C HIS A 1 -10.54 -7.59 -8.29
N SER A 2 -10.16 -7.57 -9.55
CA SER A 2 -9.03 -6.77 -10.01
C SER A 2 -9.56 -5.44 -10.56
N LEU A 3 -8.84 -4.35 -10.31
CA LEU A 3 -9.15 -3.05 -10.89
C LEU A 3 -8.75 -3.01 -12.36
N ASP A 4 -9.46 -2.17 -13.12
CA ASP A 4 -9.03 -1.81 -14.46
C ASP A 4 -7.91 -0.78 -14.40
N TRP A 5 -6.69 -1.27 -14.20
CA TRP A 5 -5.50 -0.40 -14.11
C TRP A 5 -5.26 0.40 -15.39
N SER A 6 -5.55 -0.18 -16.55
CA SER A 6 -5.41 0.53 -17.83
C SER A 6 -6.32 1.76 -17.88
N GLY A 7 -7.57 1.62 -17.47
CA GLY A 7 -8.51 2.74 -17.41
C GLY A 7 -8.12 3.77 -16.35
N ILE A 8 -7.69 3.30 -15.18
CA ILE A 8 -7.27 4.18 -14.07
C ILE A 8 -6.04 5.01 -14.45
N MET A 9 -5.08 4.40 -15.15
CA MET A 9 -3.81 5.03 -15.54
C MET A 9 -3.88 5.79 -16.87
N ALA A 10 -5.01 5.75 -17.57
CA ALA A 10 -5.13 6.36 -18.89
C ALA A 10 -4.96 7.88 -18.84
N PRO A 11 -4.02 8.46 -19.64
CA PRO A 11 -3.90 9.91 -19.74
C PRO A 11 -5.20 10.53 -20.24
N GLY A 12 -5.69 11.57 -19.53
CA GLY A 12 -6.97 12.21 -19.88
C GLY A 12 -8.20 11.34 -19.68
N GLY A 13 -8.07 10.18 -19.01
CA GLY A 13 -9.19 9.31 -18.69
C GLY A 13 -10.06 9.84 -17.57
N ALA A 14 -11.07 9.03 -17.19
CA ALA A 14 -12.06 9.42 -16.17
C ALA A 14 -11.45 9.78 -14.81
N TRP A 15 -10.29 9.20 -14.46
CA TRP A 15 -9.64 9.39 -13.16
C TRP A 15 -8.41 10.31 -13.21
N SER A 16 -8.14 10.95 -14.36
CA SER A 16 -6.93 11.75 -14.55
C SER A 16 -6.80 12.95 -13.59
N ALA A 17 -7.90 13.42 -13.03
CA ALA A 17 -7.88 14.49 -12.03
C ALA A 17 -7.39 14.00 -10.66
N LEU A 18 -7.56 12.72 -10.34
CA LEU A 18 -7.19 12.13 -9.04
C LEU A 18 -5.94 11.27 -9.11
N VAL A 19 -5.68 10.60 -10.23
CA VAL A 19 -4.60 9.63 -10.36
C VAL A 19 -3.41 10.25 -11.08
N ARG A 20 -2.26 10.22 -10.44
CA ARG A 20 -0.99 10.64 -11.01
C ARG A 20 -0.09 9.44 -11.22
N VAL A 21 0.25 9.16 -12.47
CA VAL A 21 1.11 8.04 -12.87
C VAL A 21 2.55 8.53 -12.97
N GLY A 22 3.51 7.68 -12.61
CA GLY A 22 4.92 8.05 -12.65
C GLY A 22 5.29 9.10 -11.60
N SER A 23 4.61 9.09 -10.45
CA SER A 23 4.89 9.99 -9.34
C SER A 23 6.15 9.57 -8.59
N ASP A 24 6.56 10.40 -7.66
CA ASP A 24 7.70 10.19 -6.77
C ASP A 24 7.49 10.92 -5.44
N PRO A 25 8.35 10.73 -4.43
CA PRO A 25 8.20 11.41 -3.15
C PRO A 25 8.13 12.95 -3.23
N GLY A 26 8.86 13.55 -4.15
CA GLY A 26 8.82 15.00 -4.35
C GLY A 26 7.47 15.48 -4.86
N MET A 27 6.86 14.72 -5.77
CA MET A 27 5.51 14.99 -6.27
C MET A 27 4.46 14.82 -5.17
N VAL A 28 4.59 13.76 -4.36
CA VAL A 28 3.71 13.55 -3.21
C VAL A 28 3.81 14.75 -2.25
N ALA A 29 5.01 15.21 -1.95
CA ALA A 29 5.23 16.35 -1.04
C ALA A 29 4.53 17.62 -1.52
N ARG A 30 4.46 17.85 -2.83
CA ARG A 30 3.78 19.03 -3.41
C ARG A 30 2.26 18.97 -3.27
N HIS A 31 1.68 17.79 -3.14
CA HIS A 31 0.23 17.57 -3.19
C HIS A 31 -0.36 17.03 -1.90
N CYS A 32 0.46 16.74 -0.88
CA CYS A 32 0.01 16.17 0.37
C CYS A 32 0.04 17.21 1.49
N SER A 33 -1.11 17.51 2.06
CA SER A 33 -1.25 18.43 3.19
C SER A 33 -1.51 17.71 4.52
N GLY A 34 -1.28 16.43 4.58
CA GLY A 34 -1.53 15.61 5.77
C GLY A 34 -0.78 14.29 5.70
N VAL A 35 -1.42 13.22 6.19
CA VAL A 35 -0.82 11.89 6.21
C VAL A 35 -0.98 11.22 4.86
N ALA A 36 0.13 10.69 4.32
CA ALA A 36 0.12 9.80 3.16
C ALA A 36 -0.08 8.35 3.62
N TYR A 37 -0.94 7.61 2.92
CA TYR A 37 -1.13 6.18 3.12
C TYR A 37 -0.34 5.43 2.04
N LEU A 38 0.68 4.69 2.45
CA LEU A 38 1.44 3.82 1.57
C LEU A 38 0.72 2.47 1.45
N SER A 39 0.23 2.17 0.26
CA SER A 39 -0.41 0.90 -0.05
C SER A 39 0.59 -0.01 -0.78
N ALA A 40 0.97 -1.10 -0.15
CA ALA A 40 1.96 -2.03 -0.66
C ALA A 40 1.46 -3.47 -0.55
N PRO A 41 1.84 -4.36 -1.49
CA PRO A 41 1.44 -5.76 -1.45
C PRO A 41 2.08 -6.50 -0.27
N TYR A 42 1.36 -7.47 0.28
CA TYR A 42 1.87 -8.31 1.37
C TYR A 42 1.62 -9.79 1.11
N ALA A 43 0.36 -10.22 1.10
CA ALA A 43 -0.03 -11.63 1.20
C ALA A 43 0.65 -12.54 0.17
N ASP A 44 0.63 -12.17 -1.11
CA ASP A 44 1.23 -12.98 -2.17
C ASP A 44 2.77 -13.01 -2.10
N GLN A 45 3.36 -11.95 -1.53
CA GLN A 45 4.81 -11.81 -1.47
C GLN A 45 5.45 -12.59 -0.31
N VAL A 46 4.67 -12.89 0.74
CA VAL A 46 5.20 -13.47 1.99
C VAL A 46 4.91 -14.95 2.13
N GLN A 47 4.35 -15.59 1.12
CA GLN A 47 3.97 -17.00 1.18
C GLN A 47 4.60 -17.84 0.08
N ALA A 48 4.78 -19.12 0.39
CA ALA A 48 5.05 -20.17 -0.57
C ALA A 48 4.12 -21.34 -0.29
N ARG A 49 3.39 -21.82 -1.29
CA ARG A 49 2.43 -22.93 -1.16
C ARG A 49 1.41 -22.67 -0.05
N ARG A 50 0.89 -21.44 0.04
CA ARG A 50 -0.07 -20.98 1.05
C ARG A 50 0.48 -20.97 2.48
N LYS A 51 1.80 -21.07 2.64
CA LYS A 51 2.45 -21.02 3.93
C LYS A 51 3.21 -19.71 4.09
N TRP A 52 2.93 -18.97 5.15
CA TRP A 52 3.63 -17.74 5.48
C TRP A 52 5.09 -18.01 5.84
N LEU A 53 5.98 -17.18 5.34
CA LEU A 53 7.43 -17.29 5.55
C LEU A 53 7.96 -15.98 6.13
N ILE A 54 8.57 -16.07 7.32
CA ILE A 54 9.09 -14.89 8.02
C ILE A 54 10.18 -14.16 7.23
N GLU A 55 11.03 -14.87 6.51
CA GLU A 55 12.10 -14.28 5.69
C GLU A 55 11.52 -13.39 4.59
N ARG A 56 10.45 -13.82 3.96
CA ARG A 56 9.76 -13.04 2.94
C ARG A 56 9.03 -11.85 3.54
N SER A 57 8.41 -12.05 4.69
CA SER A 57 7.74 -10.95 5.42
C SER A 57 8.74 -9.87 5.84
N THR A 58 9.92 -10.26 6.31
CA THR A 58 10.99 -9.33 6.64
C THR A 58 11.43 -8.54 5.41
N MET A 59 11.58 -9.18 4.26
CA MET A 59 11.96 -8.51 3.02
C MET A 59 10.88 -7.50 2.59
N VAL A 60 9.62 -7.88 2.64
CA VAL A 60 8.51 -6.97 2.31
C VAL A 60 8.49 -5.77 3.25
N SER A 61 8.68 -5.99 4.54
CA SER A 61 8.76 -4.91 5.54
C SER A 61 9.88 -3.93 5.21
N VAL A 62 11.05 -4.42 4.85
CA VAL A 62 12.21 -3.57 4.50
C VAL A 62 11.93 -2.78 3.22
N LEU A 63 11.39 -3.42 2.18
CA LEU A 63 11.09 -2.74 0.91
C LEU A 63 10.03 -1.64 1.09
N ALA A 64 8.99 -1.91 1.87
CA ALA A 64 7.96 -0.91 2.14
C ALA A 64 8.48 0.20 3.08
N SER A 65 9.30 -0.15 4.07
CA SER A 65 9.93 0.82 4.98
C SER A 65 10.89 1.76 4.23
N ARG A 66 11.57 1.29 3.20
CA ARG A 66 12.36 2.13 2.31
C ARG A 66 11.52 3.23 1.70
N GLU A 67 10.28 2.92 1.31
CA GLU A 67 9.38 3.91 0.73
C GLU A 67 8.87 4.91 1.78
N ILE A 68 8.67 4.48 3.02
CA ILE A 68 8.41 5.39 4.15
C ILE A 68 9.59 6.36 4.31
N LEU A 69 10.82 5.84 4.31
CA LEU A 69 12.03 6.66 4.46
C LEU A 69 12.15 7.69 3.33
N ARG A 70 11.90 7.29 2.08
CA ARG A 70 11.95 8.21 0.94
C ARG A 70 10.95 9.35 1.09
N LEU A 71 9.72 9.07 1.54
CA LEU A 71 8.72 10.10 1.86
C LEU A 71 9.17 10.97 3.05
N THR A 72 9.73 10.36 4.08
CA THR A 72 10.24 11.08 5.25
C THR A 72 11.32 12.10 4.84
N LEU A 73 12.23 11.72 3.95
CA LEU A 73 13.24 12.62 3.41
C LEU A 73 12.63 13.76 2.59
N ALA A 74 11.48 13.55 2.00
CA ALA A 74 10.70 14.59 1.31
C ALA A 74 9.78 15.38 2.25
N ARG A 75 9.87 15.17 3.56
CA ARG A 75 9.07 15.84 4.59
C ARG A 75 7.60 15.46 4.56
N VAL A 76 7.27 14.25 4.11
CA VAL A 76 5.93 13.69 4.12
C VAL A 76 5.82 12.67 5.24
N SER A 77 4.82 12.86 6.11
CA SER A 77 4.46 11.85 7.12
C SER A 77 3.60 10.77 6.48
N ALA A 78 4.06 9.52 6.56
CA ALA A 78 3.38 8.40 5.94
C ALA A 78 3.07 7.29 6.94
N ILE A 79 1.92 6.63 6.76
CA ILE A 79 1.61 5.36 7.41
C ILE A 79 1.64 4.26 6.37
N CYS A 80 2.07 3.07 6.77
CA CYS A 80 2.08 1.91 5.89
C CYS A 80 1.60 0.68 6.65
N PRO A 81 0.32 0.33 6.55
CA PRO A 81 -0.23 -0.83 7.26
C PRO A 81 0.46 -2.14 6.90
N THR A 82 1.00 -2.27 5.68
CA THR A 82 1.80 -3.44 5.29
C THR A 82 3.00 -3.64 6.22
N VAL A 83 3.73 -2.57 6.55
CA VAL A 83 4.87 -2.65 7.50
C VAL A 83 4.38 -2.99 8.90
N MET A 84 3.34 -2.32 9.36
CA MET A 84 2.75 -2.56 10.68
C MET A 84 2.28 -4.01 10.83
N ARG A 85 1.60 -4.53 9.81
CA ARG A 85 1.16 -5.92 9.74
C ARG A 85 2.36 -6.88 9.81
N ALA A 86 3.37 -6.67 8.99
CA ALA A 86 4.56 -7.50 8.96
C ALA A 86 5.25 -7.53 10.34
N GLU A 87 5.49 -6.37 10.93
CA GLU A 87 6.18 -6.27 12.22
C GLU A 87 5.33 -6.84 13.36
N ALA A 88 4.01 -6.68 13.33
CA ALA A 88 3.13 -7.31 14.30
C ALA A 88 3.22 -8.84 14.22
N MET A 89 3.28 -9.40 13.01
CA MET A 89 3.43 -10.85 12.81
C MET A 89 4.80 -11.37 13.25
N HIS A 90 5.85 -10.56 13.08
CA HIS A 90 7.19 -10.91 13.58
C HIS A 90 7.23 -10.97 15.11
N ALA A 91 6.38 -10.20 15.77
CA ALA A 91 6.31 -10.11 17.22
C ALA A 91 5.35 -11.12 17.87
N VAL A 92 4.65 -11.95 17.08
CA VAL A 92 3.59 -12.82 17.58
C VAL A 92 4.04 -13.76 18.70
N GLY A 93 5.28 -14.24 18.64
CA GLY A 93 5.86 -15.10 19.68
C GLY A 93 6.14 -14.40 21.03
N THR A 94 6.03 -13.07 21.08
CA THR A 94 6.23 -12.30 22.32
C THR A 94 4.95 -12.08 23.11
N VAL A 95 3.80 -12.47 22.54
CA VAL A 95 2.48 -12.29 23.17
C VAL A 95 1.86 -13.66 23.42
N ASP A 96 1.63 -14.00 24.68
CA ASP A 96 1.04 -15.28 25.06
C ASP A 96 -0.37 -15.42 24.47
N GLY A 97 -0.65 -16.59 23.87
CA GLY A 97 -1.97 -16.91 23.33
C GLY A 97 -2.32 -16.16 22.05
N ALA A 98 -1.36 -15.49 21.43
CA ALA A 98 -1.62 -14.78 20.16
C ALA A 98 -1.89 -15.77 19.05
N GLU A 99 -3.09 -15.67 18.46
CA GLU A 99 -3.50 -16.46 17.30
C GLU A 99 -4.02 -15.49 16.24
N VAL A 100 -3.18 -15.19 15.26
CA VAL A 100 -3.54 -14.36 14.12
C VAL A 100 -3.01 -15.03 12.85
N ASP A 101 -3.89 -15.22 11.88
CA ASP A 101 -3.49 -15.69 10.56
C ASP A 101 -2.91 -14.51 9.76
N PRO A 102 -1.60 -14.53 9.45
CA PRO A 102 -0.98 -13.45 8.69
C PRO A 102 -1.53 -13.30 7.26
N LEU A 103 -2.26 -14.29 6.75
CA LEU A 103 -2.79 -14.32 5.39
C LEU A 103 -4.32 -14.14 5.33
N ASP A 104 -5.00 -13.93 6.46
CA ASP A 104 -6.45 -13.71 6.49
C ASP A 104 -6.80 -12.35 5.89
N HIS A 105 -7.21 -12.33 4.63
CA HIS A 105 -7.53 -11.11 3.90
C HIS A 105 -8.60 -10.27 4.62
N ASP A 106 -9.70 -10.89 5.03
CA ASP A 106 -10.83 -10.17 5.63
C ASP A 106 -10.46 -9.52 6.97
N PHE A 107 -9.70 -10.26 7.79
CA PHE A 107 -9.20 -9.73 9.05
C PHE A 107 -8.33 -8.49 8.82
N TRP A 108 -7.34 -8.58 7.94
CA TRP A 108 -6.40 -7.48 7.71
C TRP A 108 -7.03 -6.32 6.93
N ALA A 109 -8.02 -6.58 6.09
CA ALA A 109 -8.80 -5.53 5.44
C ALA A 109 -9.59 -4.71 6.46
N ALA A 110 -10.28 -5.37 7.38
CA ALA A 110 -10.99 -4.69 8.46
C ALA A 110 -10.05 -3.92 9.39
N TRP A 111 -8.90 -4.53 9.72
CA TRP A 111 -7.90 -3.91 10.59
C TRP A 111 -7.30 -2.64 9.98
N SER A 112 -7.04 -2.62 8.68
CA SER A 112 -6.41 -1.48 8.02
C SER A 112 -7.39 -0.38 7.61
N ALA A 113 -8.68 -0.67 7.54
CA ALA A 113 -9.69 0.29 7.11
C ALA A 113 -9.68 1.62 7.91
N PRO A 114 -9.55 1.62 9.25
CA PRO A 114 -9.47 2.87 10.00
C PRO A 114 -8.29 3.77 9.63
N PHE A 115 -7.16 3.19 9.23
CA PHE A 115 -6.01 3.97 8.76
C PHE A 115 -6.30 4.64 7.43
N LEU A 116 -7.03 3.96 6.55
CA LEU A 116 -7.37 4.46 5.23
C LEU A 116 -8.18 5.76 5.31
N VAL A 117 -9.09 5.86 6.28
CA VAL A 117 -9.93 7.04 6.51
C VAL A 117 -9.09 8.30 6.84
N THR A 118 -7.88 8.13 7.36
CA THR A 118 -7.00 9.26 7.70
C THR A 118 -6.21 9.79 6.49
N ALA A 119 -6.20 9.06 5.39
CA ALA A 119 -5.36 9.37 4.23
C ALA A 119 -5.78 10.68 3.56
N LYS A 120 -4.82 11.58 3.33
CA LYS A 120 -4.98 12.76 2.48
C LYS A 120 -4.49 12.51 1.07
N ILE A 121 -3.67 11.50 0.90
CA ILE A 121 -3.17 11.02 -0.37
C ILE A 121 -2.87 9.53 -0.23
N LEU A 122 -3.17 8.76 -1.27
CA LEU A 122 -2.80 7.35 -1.35
C LEU A 122 -1.60 7.21 -2.27
N VAL A 123 -0.57 6.52 -1.81
CA VAL A 123 0.66 6.30 -2.56
C VAL A 123 0.85 4.80 -2.77
N VAL A 124 1.02 4.40 -4.02
CA VAL A 124 1.32 3.01 -4.38
C VAL A 124 2.73 2.97 -4.96
N PRO A 125 3.72 2.49 -4.19
CA PRO A 125 5.08 2.34 -4.71
C PRO A 125 5.14 1.21 -5.74
N ALA A 126 6.13 1.27 -6.64
CA ALA A 126 6.32 0.28 -7.70
C ALA A 126 6.96 -1.01 -7.15
N ILE A 127 6.37 -1.58 -6.11
CA ILE A 127 6.79 -2.85 -5.53
C ILE A 127 6.17 -3.99 -6.33
N ARG A 128 6.97 -5.00 -6.63
CA ARG A 128 6.52 -6.16 -7.43
C ARG A 128 5.20 -6.73 -6.89
N GLY A 129 4.25 -6.94 -7.79
CA GLY A 129 2.96 -7.53 -7.47
C GLY A 129 1.87 -6.52 -7.10
N TRP A 130 2.15 -5.21 -7.09
CA TRP A 130 1.18 -4.20 -6.67
C TRP A 130 -0.12 -4.24 -7.49
N GLN A 131 -0.04 -4.47 -8.80
CA GLN A 131 -1.22 -4.51 -9.69
C GLN A 131 -2.11 -5.73 -9.45
N ARG A 132 -1.58 -6.79 -8.85
CA ARG A 132 -2.32 -8.04 -8.60
C ARG A 132 -2.72 -8.21 -7.14
N CYS A 133 -2.41 -7.25 -6.30
CA CYS A 133 -2.69 -7.31 -4.88
C CYS A 133 -4.12 -6.85 -4.59
N PRO A 134 -5.00 -7.71 -4.06
CA PRO A 134 -6.38 -7.33 -3.73
C PRO A 134 -6.46 -6.19 -2.72
N MET A 135 -5.53 -6.13 -1.76
CA MET A 135 -5.53 -5.07 -0.74
C MET A 135 -5.18 -3.72 -1.35
N VAL A 136 -4.21 -3.66 -2.27
CA VAL A 136 -3.88 -2.43 -3.01
C VAL A 136 -5.07 -2.00 -3.87
N ALA A 137 -5.73 -2.94 -4.52
CA ALA A 137 -6.94 -2.65 -5.30
C ALA A 137 -8.05 -2.05 -4.43
N ARG A 138 -8.29 -2.63 -3.24
CA ARG A 138 -9.25 -2.12 -2.27
C ARG A 138 -8.90 -0.68 -1.86
N ASP A 139 -7.65 -0.44 -1.53
CA ASP A 139 -7.18 0.88 -1.08
C ASP A 139 -7.36 1.94 -2.17
N VAL A 140 -6.97 1.62 -3.40
CA VAL A 140 -7.13 2.54 -4.53
C VAL A 140 -8.61 2.80 -4.84
N GLN A 141 -9.44 1.77 -4.85
CA GLN A 141 -10.89 1.94 -5.07
C GLN A 141 -11.50 2.85 -4.00
N TRP A 142 -11.14 2.64 -2.73
CA TRP A 142 -11.61 3.50 -1.65
C TRP A 142 -11.21 4.96 -1.89
N ALA A 143 -9.97 5.21 -2.28
CA ALA A 143 -9.48 6.57 -2.54
C ALA A 143 -10.24 7.23 -3.69
N LEU A 144 -10.48 6.51 -4.78
CA LEU A 144 -11.26 7.02 -5.90
C LEU A 144 -12.70 7.35 -5.50
N ASP A 145 -13.32 6.49 -4.69
CA ASP A 145 -14.69 6.68 -4.21
C ASP A 145 -14.83 7.86 -3.23
N HIS A 146 -13.74 8.28 -2.61
CA HIS A 146 -13.73 9.35 -1.60
C HIS A 146 -12.97 10.61 -2.04
N ASN A 147 -12.69 10.76 -3.32
CA ASN A 147 -11.94 11.90 -3.87
C ASN A 147 -10.57 12.11 -3.22
N VAL A 148 -9.91 11.04 -2.84
CA VAL A 148 -8.54 11.08 -2.33
C VAL A 148 -7.57 10.89 -3.50
N PRO A 149 -6.61 11.79 -3.70
CA PRO A 149 -5.62 11.64 -4.76
C PRO A 149 -4.83 10.34 -4.63
N VAL A 150 -4.53 9.72 -5.76
CA VAL A 150 -3.75 8.48 -5.86
C VAL A 150 -2.49 8.76 -6.65
N HIS A 151 -1.34 8.52 -6.05
CA HIS A 151 -0.04 8.60 -6.71
C HIS A 151 0.54 7.22 -6.92
N LEU A 152 0.67 6.82 -8.18
CA LEU A 152 1.30 5.58 -8.58
C LEU A 152 2.73 5.88 -8.99
N TYR A 153 3.70 5.21 -8.36
CA TYR A 153 5.13 5.41 -8.70
C TYR A 153 5.48 4.71 -10.02
N ALA A 154 4.75 3.66 -10.38
CA ALA A 154 4.92 3.03 -11.69
C ALA A 154 4.57 4.02 -12.80
N GLY A 155 5.40 4.03 -13.83
CA GLY A 155 5.12 4.80 -15.05
C GLY A 155 4.14 4.08 -15.96
N LEU A 156 3.68 4.77 -16.99
CA LEU A 156 2.92 4.15 -18.06
C LEU A 156 3.78 3.08 -18.73
N PRO A 157 3.18 1.94 -19.16
CA PRO A 157 3.91 0.98 -19.97
C PRO A 157 4.44 1.65 -21.22
N ALA A 158 5.66 1.31 -21.57
CA ALA A 158 6.29 1.80 -22.79
C ALA A 158 5.57 1.25 -24.04
#